data_70c3c4ffb02df1c8800bf1f44110ade8
#
_entry.id   70c3c4ffb02df1c8800bf1f44110ade8
#
_cell.length_a   1.000
_cell.length_b   1.000
_cell.length_c   1.000
_cell.angle_alpha   90.00
_cell.angle_beta   90.00
_cell.angle_gamma   90.00
#
_symmetry.space_group_name_H-M   'P 1'
#
loop_
_entity.id
_entity.type
_entity.pdbx_description
1 polymer ?
#
loop_
_entity_poly.entity_id
_entity_poly.type
_entity_poly.pdbx_seq_one_letter_code
_entity_poly.pdbx_strand_id
1 'polypeptide(L)' 'MSGDKTYCVALFDSVSHVMKAEKLLKEADIPYKIIPVPRSISADCGVCVRFLPEQKETVMEALRLHIHVREIREL' A
#
# COMPACT_ATOMS: atom_id res chain seq x y z
N MET A 1 7.30 -22.80 5.98
CA MET A 1 7.11 -22.17 6.03
C MET A 1 6.36 -21.50 5.68
N SER A 2 6.10 -21.64 5.20
CA SER A 2 5.47 -20.94 4.64
C SER A 2 4.51 -20.06 5.26
N GLY A 3 3.93 -20.03 6.08
CA GLY A 3 3.03 -19.11 6.69
C GLY A 3 3.64 -17.80 7.10
N ASP A 4 4.89 -17.64 6.79
CA ASP A 4 5.62 -16.48 7.26
C ASP A 4 5.62 -15.34 6.28
N LYS A 5 4.61 -15.26 5.46
CA LYS A 5 4.54 -14.15 4.52
C LYS A 5 4.48 -12.84 5.26
N THR A 6 5.44 -12.00 4.95
CA THR A 6 5.45 -10.62 5.42
C THR A 6 4.78 -9.79 4.37
N TYR A 7 3.78 -9.02 4.77
CA TYR A 7 3.16 -8.08 3.83
C TYR A 7 3.84 -6.74 3.91
N CYS A 8 3.73 -5.98 2.85
CA CYS A 8 4.13 -4.58 2.84
C CYS A 8 2.90 -3.70 2.85
N VAL A 9 3.04 -2.51 3.39
CA VAL A 9 1.97 -1.52 3.36
C VAL A 9 2.50 -0.22 2.79
N ALA A 10 1.67 0.43 1.98
CA ALA A 10 1.95 1.75 1.46
C ALA A 10 1.14 2.76 2.24
N LEU A 11 1.81 3.76 2.77
CA LEU A 11 1.21 4.79 3.59
C LEU A 11 1.05 6.07 2.77
N PHE A 12 -0.07 6.75 2.96
CA PHE A 12 -0.39 7.95 2.20
C PHE A 12 -0.77 9.08 3.14
N ASP A 13 -0.79 10.29 2.61
CA ASP A 13 -1.08 11.48 3.42
C ASP A 13 -2.57 11.66 3.67
N SER A 14 -3.42 11.07 2.85
CA SER A 14 -4.86 11.24 3.01
C SER A 14 -5.61 10.04 2.47
N VAL A 15 -6.85 9.90 2.92
CA VAL A 15 -7.73 8.82 2.45
C VAL A 15 -7.98 8.94 0.96
N SER A 16 -8.07 10.15 0.43
CA SER A 16 -8.30 10.31 -1.00
C SER A 16 -7.14 9.75 -1.82
N HIS A 17 -5.91 9.84 -1.31
CA HIS A 17 -4.77 9.21 -1.96
C HIS A 17 -4.89 7.69 -1.92
N VAL A 18 -5.38 7.15 -0.81
CA VAL A 18 -5.59 5.71 -0.70
C VAL A 18 -6.61 5.24 -1.73
N MET A 19 -7.70 5.98 -1.90
CA MET A 19 -8.72 5.62 -2.87
C MET A 19 -8.19 5.67 -4.29
N LYS A 20 -7.37 6.67 -4.59
CA LYS A 20 -6.76 6.76 -5.91
C LYS A 20 -5.79 5.61 -6.14
N ALA A 21 -5.01 5.26 -5.11
CA ALA A 21 -4.09 4.13 -5.20
C ALA A 21 -4.85 2.84 -5.47
N GLU A 22 -5.99 2.65 -4.82
CA GLU A 22 -6.82 1.48 -5.06
C GLU A 22 -7.20 1.37 -6.53
N LYS A 23 -7.65 2.48 -7.09
CA LYS A 23 -8.06 2.48 -8.49
C LYS A 23 -6.89 2.11 -9.41
N LEU A 24 -5.72 2.71 -9.14
CA LEU A 24 -4.55 2.44 -9.96
C LEU A 24 -4.11 0.98 -9.88
N LEU A 25 -4.16 0.40 -8.68
CA LEU A 25 -3.77 -0.99 -8.50
C LEU A 25 -4.76 -1.94 -9.16
N LYS A 26 -6.03 -1.62 -9.10
CA LYS A 26 -7.04 -2.40 -9.81
C LYS A 26 -6.78 -2.40 -11.31
N GLU A 27 -6.50 -1.23 -11.86
CA GLU A 27 -6.25 -1.11 -13.29
C GLU A 27 -5.00 -1.86 -13.71
N ALA A 28 -4.01 -1.92 -12.83
CA ALA A 28 -2.78 -2.64 -13.09
C ALA A 28 -2.88 -4.12 -12.76
N ASP A 29 -4.03 -4.56 -12.24
CA ASP A 29 -4.27 -5.96 -11.90
C ASP A 29 -3.32 -6.46 -10.82
N ILE A 30 -3.02 -5.60 -9.85
CA ILE A 30 -2.13 -5.92 -8.75
C ILE A 30 -2.95 -6.28 -7.52
N PRO A 31 -2.69 -7.44 -6.88
CA PRO A 31 -3.42 -7.80 -5.66
C PRO A 31 -3.11 -6.83 -4.52
N TYR A 32 -4.15 -6.41 -3.82
CA TYR A 32 -3.99 -5.49 -2.70
C TYR A 32 -5.16 -5.64 -1.74
N LYS A 33 -5.01 -5.04 -0.57
CA LYS A 33 -6.12 -4.95 0.38
C LYS A 33 -5.98 -3.65 1.18
N ILE A 34 -7.10 -2.98 1.40
CA ILE A 34 -7.13 -1.80 2.25
C ILE A 34 -7.31 -2.27 3.68
N ILE A 35 -6.42 -1.86 4.57
CA ILE A 35 -6.48 -2.26 5.97
C ILE A 35 -6.27 -1.04 6.86
N PRO A 36 -6.71 -1.10 8.13
CA PRO A 36 -6.36 -0.05 9.08
C PRO A 36 -4.86 0.00 9.29
N VAL A 37 -4.33 1.20 9.49
CA VAL A 37 -2.90 1.35 9.76
C VAL A 37 -2.57 0.66 11.09
N PRO A 38 -1.57 -0.25 11.12
CA PRO A 38 -1.19 -0.90 12.37
C PRO A 38 -0.76 0.11 13.42
N ARG A 39 -0.98 -0.23 14.67
CA ARG A 39 -0.66 0.68 15.77
C ARG A 39 0.82 1.02 15.86
N SER A 40 1.67 0.12 15.41
CA SER A 40 3.11 0.35 15.43
C SER A 40 3.54 1.38 14.41
N ILE A 41 2.66 1.75 13.50
CA ILE A 41 2.95 2.71 12.45
C ILE A 41 2.07 3.92 12.63
N SER A 42 2.69 5.09 12.69
CA SER A 42 1.95 6.34 12.81
C SER A 42 1.63 6.85 11.40
N ALA A 43 0.35 7.12 11.16
CA ALA A 43 -0.07 7.68 9.87
C ALA A 43 -1.32 8.52 10.08
N ASP A 44 -1.46 9.53 9.27
CA ASP A 44 -2.55 10.50 9.42
C ASP A 44 -3.86 10.03 8.85
N CYS A 45 -3.84 9.15 7.85
CA CYS A 45 -5.06 8.79 7.16
C CYS A 45 -5.81 7.61 7.78
N GLY A 46 -5.22 6.88 8.70
CA GLY A 46 -5.90 5.80 9.39
C GLY A 46 -6.02 4.50 8.63
N VAL A 47 -5.83 4.51 7.33
CA VAL A 47 -5.87 3.30 6.50
C VAL A 47 -4.67 3.28 5.57
N CYS A 48 -4.31 2.07 5.13
CA CYS A 48 -3.18 1.93 4.23
C CYS A 48 -3.47 0.79 3.25
N VAL A 49 -2.61 0.66 2.24
CA VAL A 49 -2.75 -0.38 1.23
C VAL A 49 -1.76 -1.48 1.51
N ARG A 50 -2.26 -2.70 1.71
CA ARG A 50 -1.41 -3.86 1.95
C ARG A 50 -1.22 -4.62 0.64
N PHE A 51 0.00 -5.07 0.40
CA PHE A 51 0.32 -5.82 -0.81
C PHE A 51 1.45 -6.79 -0.52
N LEU A 52 1.69 -7.70 -1.46
CA LEU A 52 2.75 -8.70 -1.30
C LEU A 52 4.12 -8.05 -1.55
N PRO A 53 5.14 -8.42 -0.77
CA PRO A 53 6.47 -7.84 -0.94
C PRO A 53 7.03 -8.02 -2.34
N GLU A 54 6.71 -9.12 -2.98
CA GLU A 54 7.19 -9.38 -4.33
C GLU A 54 6.60 -8.45 -5.37
N GLN A 55 5.54 -7.73 -5.01
CA GLN A 55 4.90 -6.75 -5.88
C GLN A 55 5.36 -5.33 -5.61
N LYS A 56 6.32 -5.17 -4.71
CA LYS A 56 6.72 -3.83 -4.26
C LYS A 56 7.10 -2.92 -5.41
N GLU A 57 7.97 -3.40 -6.30
CA GLU A 57 8.41 -2.57 -7.41
C GLU A 57 7.26 -2.24 -8.35
N THR A 58 6.42 -3.23 -8.62
CA THR A 58 5.27 -3.02 -9.50
C THR A 58 4.31 -2.02 -8.91
N VAL A 59 4.06 -2.11 -7.59
CA VAL A 59 3.21 -1.17 -6.90
C VAL A 59 3.79 0.23 -6.97
N MET A 60 5.08 0.36 -6.70
CA MET A 60 5.73 1.67 -6.75
C MET A 60 5.62 2.29 -8.13
N GLU A 61 5.86 1.51 -9.17
CA GLU A 61 5.76 2.02 -10.53
C GLU A 61 4.35 2.46 -10.86
N ALA A 62 3.36 1.70 -10.40
CA ALA A 62 1.97 2.04 -10.69
C ALA A 62 1.53 3.32 -9.98
N LEU A 63 2.09 3.59 -8.80
CA LEU A 63 1.64 4.71 -7.98
C LEU A 63 2.46 5.98 -8.15
N ARG A 64 3.78 5.85 -8.30
CA ARG A 64 4.69 7.00 -8.27
C ARG A 64 4.37 8.09 -9.27
N LEU A 65 3.90 7.69 -10.43
CA LEU A 65 3.63 8.65 -11.51
C LEU A 65 2.36 9.44 -11.28
N HIS A 66 1.53 9.03 -10.33
CA HIS A 66 0.21 9.60 -10.16
C HIS A 66 -0.03 10.19 -8.78
N ILE A 67 0.55 9.60 -7.75
CA ILE A 67 0.35 10.07 -6.38
C ILE A 67 1.64 9.93 -5.60
N HIS A 68 1.72 10.73 -4.54
CA HIS A 68 2.86 10.66 -3.63
C HIS A 68 2.62 9.54 -2.61
N VAL A 69 3.54 8.56 -2.58
CA VAL A 69 3.53 7.51 -1.57
C VAL A 69 4.41 7.99 -0.43
N ARG A 70 3.79 8.18 0.73
CA ARG A 70 4.53 8.71 1.87
C ARG A 70 5.64 7.77 2.32
N GLU A 71 5.31 6.48 2.40
CA GLU A 71 6.26 5.50 2.91
C GLU A 71 5.77 4.10 2.58
N ILE A 72 6.70 3.17 2.37
CA ILE A 72 6.36 1.75 2.27
C ILE A 72 7.10 1.05 3.40
N ARG A 73 6.37 0.24 4.16
CA ARG A 73 6.94 -0.48 5.30
C ARG A 73 6.55 -1.95 5.22
N GLU A 74 7.38 -2.78 5.81
CA GLU A 74 7.05 -4.18 6.01
C GLU A 74 6.32 -4.34 7.32
N LEU A 75 5.34 -5.24 7.31
CA LEU A 75 4.60 -5.56 8.53
C LEU A 75 5.33 -6.59 9.39
#